data_d1b55f3b3bd64279092a42bfd7fd1dd1
#
_entry.id   d1b55f3b3bd64279092a42bfd7fd1dd1
#
_cell.length_a   1.000
_cell.length_b   1.000
_cell.length_c   1.000
_cell.angle_alpha   90.00
_cell.angle_beta   90.00
_cell.angle_gamma   90.00
#
_symmetry.space_group_name_H-M   'P 1'
#
loop_
_entity.id
_entity.type
_entity.pdbx_description
1 polymer ?
#
loop_
_entity_poly.entity_id
_entity_poly.type
_entity_poly.pdbx_seq_one_letter_code
_entity_poly.pdbx_strand_id
1 'polypeptide(L)'
;LENVTLAPALLKQGSPDRIRQNALHLLDRVGLSDKIDAYPYQLSGGQQQRVSIARALALNPQVLCFDEPTSALDPELTGEVLKVIRSLKTGGNTMIVVTHEMGFAKSVADVVIYMADGVIEEMGTPEEIFDNPRSEKTRAFLRNAQEEF
;
A
#
# COMPACT_ATOMS: atom_id res chain seq x y z
N LEU A 1 3.81 -9.21 -17.21
CA LEU A 1 3.50 -10.46 -16.53
C LEU A 1 4.73 -11.06 -15.83
N GLU A 2 5.88 -11.17 -16.50
CA GLU A 2 7.13 -11.79 -15.98
C GLU A 2 7.55 -11.24 -14.63
N ASN A 3 7.44 -9.93 -14.41
CA ASN A 3 7.76 -9.30 -13.13
C ASN A 3 6.96 -9.89 -11.95
N VAL A 4 5.73 -10.32 -12.17
CA VAL A 4 4.86 -10.86 -11.11
C VAL A 4 5.08 -12.36 -10.92
N THR A 5 5.44 -13.08 -11.98
CA THR A 5 5.66 -14.54 -11.92
C THR A 5 7.06 -14.93 -11.45
N LEU A 6 8.05 -14.06 -11.57
CA LEU A 6 9.46 -14.38 -11.34
C LEU A 6 9.73 -14.93 -9.93
N ALA A 7 9.34 -14.21 -8.90
CA ALA A 7 9.63 -14.62 -7.52
C ALA A 7 8.92 -15.93 -7.12
N PRO A 8 7.61 -16.13 -7.39
CA PRO A 8 6.95 -17.41 -7.17
C PRO A 8 7.59 -18.58 -7.93
N ALA A 9 8.07 -18.35 -9.16
CA ALA A 9 8.75 -19.38 -9.96
C ALA A 9 10.08 -19.78 -9.34
N LEU A 10 10.91 -18.82 -8.95
CA LEU A 10 12.19 -19.07 -8.28
C LEU A 10 12.01 -19.81 -6.95
N LEU A 11 10.96 -19.47 -6.20
CA LEU A 11 10.62 -20.12 -4.93
C LEU A 11 9.83 -21.43 -5.09
N LYS A 12 9.57 -21.87 -6.33
CA LYS A 12 8.84 -23.09 -6.66
C LYS A 12 7.46 -23.19 -5.96
N GLN A 13 6.73 -22.09 -5.91
CA GLN A 13 5.43 -21.98 -5.22
C GLN A 13 4.26 -22.58 -6.03
N GLY A 14 4.50 -23.48 -6.94
CA GLY A 14 3.48 -24.19 -7.71
C GLY A 14 3.92 -24.52 -9.14
N SER A 15 3.00 -25.07 -9.93
CA SER A 15 3.25 -25.30 -11.35
C SER A 15 3.32 -23.97 -12.12
N PRO A 16 4.04 -23.92 -13.26
CA PRO A 16 4.09 -22.72 -14.11
C PRO A 16 2.70 -22.16 -14.46
N ASP A 17 1.75 -23.02 -14.78
CA ASP A 17 0.39 -22.61 -15.12
C ASP A 17 -0.33 -21.97 -13.93
N ARG A 18 -0.19 -22.54 -12.73
CA ARG A 18 -0.80 -21.98 -11.51
C ARG A 18 -0.20 -20.62 -11.16
N ILE A 19 1.12 -20.48 -11.26
CA ILE A 19 1.81 -19.21 -11.03
C ILE A 19 1.34 -18.16 -12.03
N ARG A 20 1.24 -18.52 -13.32
CA ARG A 20 0.74 -17.63 -14.36
C ARG A 20 -0.71 -17.20 -14.10
N GLN A 21 -1.61 -18.12 -13.79
CA GLN A 21 -3.02 -17.81 -13.50
C GLN A 21 -3.15 -16.88 -12.30
N ASN A 22 -2.41 -17.14 -11.21
CA ASN A 22 -2.40 -16.26 -10.05
C ASN A 22 -1.89 -14.85 -10.39
N ALA A 23 -0.82 -14.74 -11.17
CA ALA A 23 -0.29 -13.45 -11.59
C ALA A 23 -1.29 -12.66 -12.46
N LEU A 24 -2.01 -13.31 -13.36
CA LEU A 24 -3.07 -12.68 -14.16
C LEU A 24 -4.20 -12.17 -13.26
N HIS A 25 -4.65 -12.97 -12.30
CA HIS A 25 -5.66 -12.56 -11.32
C HIS A 25 -5.19 -11.36 -10.48
N LEU A 26 -3.93 -11.34 -10.04
CA LEU A 26 -3.38 -10.23 -9.27
C LEU A 26 -3.27 -8.94 -10.10
N LEU A 27 -2.86 -9.04 -11.37
CA LEU A 27 -2.83 -7.90 -12.28
C LEU A 27 -4.24 -7.34 -12.52
N ASP A 28 -5.24 -8.20 -12.62
CA ASP A 28 -6.65 -7.79 -12.69
C ASP A 28 -7.09 -7.05 -11.41
N ARG A 29 -6.80 -7.60 -10.24
CA ARG A 29 -7.11 -6.98 -8.95
C ARG A 29 -6.52 -5.57 -8.77
N VAL A 30 -5.37 -5.31 -9.37
CA VAL A 30 -4.75 -3.97 -9.33
C VAL A 30 -5.11 -3.11 -10.56
N GLY A 31 -6.06 -3.57 -11.40
CA GLY A 31 -6.58 -2.82 -12.55
C GLY A 31 -5.58 -2.68 -13.70
N LEU A 32 -4.80 -3.74 -13.98
CA LEU A 32 -3.77 -3.76 -15.03
C LEU A 32 -3.93 -4.95 -16.01
N SER A 33 -5.15 -5.42 -16.20
CA SER A 33 -5.44 -6.54 -17.12
C SER A 33 -5.05 -6.23 -18.58
N ASP A 34 -5.11 -4.96 -18.97
CA ASP A 34 -4.73 -4.48 -20.31
C ASP A 34 -3.22 -4.25 -20.48
N LYS A 35 -2.43 -4.39 -19.41
CA LYS A 35 -0.99 -4.12 -19.36
C LYS A 35 -0.13 -5.37 -19.14
N ILE A 36 -0.69 -6.55 -19.35
CA ILE A 36 -0.04 -7.84 -19.07
C ILE A 36 1.30 -7.97 -19.79
N ASP A 37 1.38 -7.52 -21.03
CA ASP A 37 2.55 -7.63 -21.90
C ASP A 37 3.40 -6.33 -21.92
N ALA A 38 3.00 -5.31 -21.15
CA ALA A 38 3.73 -4.05 -21.08
C ALA A 38 5.03 -4.19 -20.28
N TYR A 39 6.07 -3.52 -20.75
CA TYR A 39 7.34 -3.37 -20.03
C TYR A 39 7.24 -2.22 -19.00
N PRO A 40 8.05 -2.25 -17.92
CA PRO A 40 8.00 -1.22 -16.88
C PRO A 40 8.10 0.23 -17.40
N TYR A 41 8.96 0.49 -18.39
CA TYR A 41 9.14 1.83 -18.98
C TYR A 41 7.92 2.32 -19.79
N GLN A 42 6.98 1.45 -20.11
CA GLN A 42 5.72 1.77 -20.80
C GLN A 42 4.58 2.10 -19.84
N LEU A 43 4.82 1.99 -18.52
CA LEU A 43 3.84 2.17 -17.47
C LEU A 43 4.02 3.54 -16.79
N SER A 44 2.92 4.19 -16.41
CA SER A 44 2.97 5.36 -15.54
C SER A 44 3.49 5.00 -14.14
N GLY A 45 3.92 5.98 -13.34
CA GLY A 45 4.38 5.77 -11.97
C GLY A 45 3.36 5.02 -11.11
N GLY A 46 2.10 5.42 -11.16
CA GLY A 46 1.01 4.72 -10.45
C GLY A 46 0.77 3.29 -10.94
N GLN A 47 0.93 3.03 -12.25
CA GLN A 47 0.85 1.67 -12.79
C GLN A 47 2.03 0.82 -12.33
N GLN A 48 3.26 1.36 -12.31
CA GLN A 48 4.44 0.68 -11.80
C GLN A 48 4.28 0.33 -10.31
N GLN A 49 3.74 1.25 -9.52
CA GLN A 49 3.46 1.01 -8.10
C GLN A 49 2.43 -0.10 -7.91
N ARG A 50 1.37 -0.13 -8.72
CA ARG A 50 0.37 -1.21 -8.69
C ARG A 50 0.95 -2.57 -9.12
N VAL A 51 1.89 -2.61 -10.07
CA VAL A 51 2.66 -3.82 -10.37
C VAL A 51 3.49 -4.26 -9.18
N SER A 52 4.14 -3.34 -8.46
CA SER A 52 4.91 -3.65 -7.25
C SER A 52 4.05 -4.28 -6.16
N ILE A 53 2.81 -3.80 -5.99
CA ILE A 53 1.82 -4.40 -5.08
C ILE A 53 1.47 -5.83 -5.55
N ALA A 54 1.17 -6.02 -6.82
CA ALA A 54 0.86 -7.35 -7.38
C ALA A 54 2.03 -8.33 -7.19
N ARG A 55 3.27 -7.88 -7.36
CA ARG A 55 4.48 -8.68 -7.09
C ARG A 55 4.58 -9.14 -5.64
N ALA A 56 4.33 -8.25 -4.69
CA ALA A 56 4.33 -8.59 -3.27
C ALA A 56 3.23 -9.61 -2.94
N LEU A 57 2.03 -9.40 -3.45
CA LEU A 57 0.88 -10.31 -3.26
C LEU A 57 1.11 -11.69 -3.88
N ALA A 58 1.88 -11.80 -4.96
CA ALA A 58 2.16 -13.06 -5.64
C ALA A 58 2.89 -14.07 -4.74
N LEU A 59 3.57 -13.60 -3.70
CA LEU A 59 4.25 -14.43 -2.70
C LEU A 59 3.33 -14.92 -1.58
N ASN A 60 2.05 -14.55 -1.62
CA ASN A 60 1.06 -14.87 -0.58
C ASN A 60 1.54 -14.55 0.85
N PRO A 61 1.97 -13.30 1.13
CA PRO A 61 2.56 -12.90 2.38
C PRO A 61 1.51 -12.86 3.52
N GLN A 62 1.93 -13.15 4.76
CA GLN A 62 1.10 -12.93 5.95
C GLN A 62 1.08 -11.46 6.37
N VAL A 63 2.16 -10.74 6.10
CA VAL A 63 2.32 -9.30 6.41
C VAL A 63 2.77 -8.56 5.16
N LEU A 64 2.08 -7.48 4.84
CA LEU A 64 2.44 -6.53 3.78
C LEU A 64 2.93 -5.23 4.41
N CYS A 65 4.13 -4.80 4.03
CA CYS A 65 4.68 -3.52 4.45
C CYS A 65 4.69 -2.55 3.27
N PHE A 66 4.11 -1.37 3.46
CA PHE A 66 4.14 -0.26 2.52
C PHE A 66 4.88 0.90 3.17
N ASP A 67 5.95 1.34 2.54
CA ASP A 67 6.73 2.48 2.98
C ASP A 67 6.53 3.60 1.95
N GLU A 68 5.77 4.62 2.34
CA GLU A 68 5.43 5.80 1.53
C GLU A 68 5.00 5.43 0.10
N PRO A 69 3.94 4.61 -0.08
CA PRO A 69 3.62 4.02 -1.39
C PRO A 69 3.19 5.04 -2.45
N THR A 70 3.01 6.30 -2.07
CA THR A 70 2.52 7.38 -2.96
C THR A 70 3.47 8.57 -3.07
N SER A 71 4.57 8.61 -2.34
CA SER A 71 5.48 9.77 -2.23
C SER A 71 6.10 10.23 -3.56
N ALA A 72 6.24 9.34 -4.53
CA ALA A 72 6.81 9.63 -5.85
C ALA A 72 5.72 9.78 -6.95
N LEU A 73 4.46 9.95 -6.57
CA LEU A 73 3.33 10.00 -7.51
C LEU A 73 2.68 11.37 -7.52
N ASP A 74 2.17 11.75 -8.70
CA ASP A 74 1.28 12.90 -8.82
C ASP A 74 -0.03 12.67 -8.06
N PRO A 75 -0.70 13.72 -7.55
CA PRO A 75 -1.95 13.61 -6.79
C PRO A 75 -3.05 12.81 -7.49
N GLU A 76 -3.14 12.91 -8.81
CA GLU A 76 -4.12 12.14 -9.60
C GLU A 76 -3.88 10.62 -9.53
N LEU A 77 -2.60 10.20 -9.52
CA LEU A 77 -2.21 8.79 -9.48
C LEU A 77 -2.22 8.21 -8.05
N THR A 78 -2.02 9.07 -7.05
CA THR A 78 -2.07 8.72 -5.63
C THR A 78 -3.39 8.02 -5.28
N GLY A 79 -4.52 8.59 -5.69
CA GLY A 79 -5.85 8.04 -5.41
C GLY A 79 -6.05 6.61 -5.92
N GLU A 80 -5.51 6.27 -7.09
CA GLU A 80 -5.61 4.92 -7.66
C GLU A 80 -4.84 3.88 -6.83
N VAL A 81 -3.62 4.22 -6.39
CA VAL A 81 -2.78 3.34 -5.58
C VAL A 81 -3.41 3.12 -4.20
N LEU A 82 -3.86 4.20 -3.54
CA LEU A 82 -4.52 4.11 -2.23
C LEU A 82 -5.82 3.29 -2.29
N LYS A 83 -6.58 3.39 -3.38
CA LYS A 83 -7.77 2.56 -3.61
C LYS A 83 -7.43 1.07 -3.69
N VAL A 84 -6.34 0.72 -4.36
CA VAL A 84 -5.86 -0.67 -4.40
C VAL A 84 -5.47 -1.13 -3.00
N ILE A 85 -4.63 -0.39 -2.27
CA ILE A 85 -4.21 -0.75 -0.91
C ILE A 85 -5.45 -0.93 0.00
N ARG A 86 -6.42 -0.01 -0.05
CA ARG A 86 -7.68 -0.12 0.69
C ARG A 86 -8.43 -1.43 0.40
N SER A 87 -8.46 -1.86 -0.86
CA SER A 87 -9.13 -3.10 -1.26
C SER A 87 -8.48 -4.36 -0.69
N LEU A 88 -7.20 -4.27 -0.26
CA LEU A 88 -6.49 -5.41 0.34
C LEU A 88 -6.89 -5.67 1.79
N LYS A 89 -7.49 -4.70 2.48
CA LYS A 89 -7.95 -4.84 3.87
C LYS A 89 -8.91 -6.03 4.05
N THR A 90 -9.75 -6.29 3.06
CA THR A 90 -10.70 -7.41 3.09
C THR A 90 -10.06 -8.79 2.85
N GLY A 91 -8.78 -8.84 2.48
CA GLY A 91 -8.08 -10.07 2.11
C GLY A 91 -7.50 -10.87 3.28
N GLY A 92 -7.67 -10.42 4.53
CA GLY A 92 -7.19 -11.12 5.74
C GLY A 92 -5.69 -10.98 5.99
N ASN A 93 -4.97 -10.14 5.23
CA ASN A 93 -3.55 -9.87 5.44
C ASN A 93 -3.34 -8.78 6.50
N THR A 94 -2.32 -8.93 7.34
CA THR A 94 -1.84 -7.83 8.17
C THR A 94 -1.09 -6.84 7.28
N MET A 95 -1.43 -5.55 7.39
CA MET A 95 -0.76 -4.48 6.65
C MET A 95 -0.12 -3.50 7.61
N ILE A 96 1.12 -3.12 7.34
CA ILE A 96 1.83 -2.01 7.98
C ILE A 96 2.04 -0.96 6.89
N VAL A 97 1.52 0.24 7.10
CA VAL A 97 1.60 1.32 6.11
C VAL A 97 2.23 2.55 6.76
N VAL A 98 3.37 2.97 6.25
CA VAL A 98 3.96 4.28 6.55
C VAL A 98 3.46 5.24 5.48
N THR A 99 2.84 6.34 5.87
CA THR A 99 2.23 7.28 4.92
C THR A 99 2.04 8.66 5.54
N HIS A 100 2.09 9.69 4.73
CA HIS A 100 1.68 11.06 5.03
C HIS A 100 0.23 11.34 4.60
N GLU A 101 -0.46 10.39 3.99
CA GLU A 101 -1.86 10.51 3.56
C GLU A 101 -2.82 10.34 4.75
N MET A 102 -3.03 11.40 5.53
CA MET A 102 -3.81 11.35 6.78
C MET A 102 -5.26 10.88 6.58
N GLY A 103 -5.90 11.35 5.51
CA GLY A 103 -7.27 10.93 5.17
C GLY A 103 -7.38 9.44 4.84
N PHE A 104 -6.37 8.89 4.16
CA PHE A 104 -6.27 7.46 3.89
C PHE A 104 -6.05 6.69 5.21
N ALA A 105 -5.04 7.07 6.00
CA ALA A 105 -4.74 6.42 7.28
C ALA A 105 -5.99 6.39 8.19
N LYS A 106 -6.68 7.51 8.36
CA LYS A 106 -7.91 7.60 9.15
C LYS A 106 -9.01 6.65 8.68
N SER A 107 -9.13 6.45 7.36
CA SER A 107 -10.22 5.65 6.76
C SER A 107 -9.95 4.16 6.69
N VAL A 108 -8.69 3.73 6.81
CA VAL A 108 -8.28 2.33 6.53
C VAL A 108 -7.67 1.65 7.74
N ALA A 109 -6.94 2.39 8.59
CA ALA A 109 -6.24 1.80 9.73
C ALA A 109 -7.22 1.24 10.78
N ASP A 110 -6.83 0.15 11.42
CA ASP A 110 -7.44 -0.36 12.66
C ASP A 110 -6.69 0.20 13.87
N VAL A 111 -5.37 0.43 13.71
CA VAL A 111 -4.49 1.05 14.70
C VAL A 111 -3.61 2.07 13.99
N VAL A 112 -3.46 3.24 14.59
CA VAL A 112 -2.55 4.30 14.13
C VAL A 112 -1.42 4.45 15.15
N ILE A 113 -0.20 4.55 14.66
CA ILE A 113 1.00 4.76 15.45
C ILE A 113 1.66 6.06 14.97
N TYR A 114 1.75 7.05 15.86
CA TYR A 114 2.55 8.24 15.61
C TYR A 114 3.92 8.08 16.25
N MET A 115 4.97 8.28 15.44
CA MET A 115 6.35 8.18 15.87
C MET A 115 7.02 9.56 15.79
N ALA A 116 7.74 9.91 16.84
CA ALA A 116 8.56 11.12 16.89
C ALA A 116 9.87 10.81 17.62
N ASP A 117 10.96 11.45 17.20
CA ASP A 117 12.29 11.31 17.84
C ASP A 117 12.76 9.84 18.00
N GLY A 118 12.36 8.96 17.08
CA GLY A 118 12.74 7.54 17.08
C GLY A 118 11.97 6.66 18.07
N VAL A 119 10.92 7.18 18.71
CA VAL A 119 10.06 6.43 19.64
C VAL A 119 8.59 6.52 19.24
N ILE A 120 7.79 5.57 19.74
CA ILE A 120 6.33 5.65 19.62
C ILE A 120 5.86 6.73 20.59
N GLU A 121 5.37 7.84 20.06
CA GLU A 121 4.84 8.95 20.84
C GLU A 121 3.39 8.69 21.25
N GLU A 122 2.59 8.16 20.33
CA GLU A 122 1.19 7.84 20.59
C GLU A 122 0.72 6.69 19.70
N MET A 123 -0.17 5.84 20.25
CA MET A 123 -0.79 4.73 19.54
C MET A 123 -2.23 4.59 19.99
N GLY A 124 -3.15 4.37 19.04
CA GLY A 124 -4.57 4.20 19.32
C GLY A 124 -5.39 3.94 18.07
N THR A 125 -6.70 3.97 18.23
CA THR A 125 -7.63 3.93 17.09
C THR A 125 -7.51 5.20 16.24
N PRO A 126 -7.99 5.20 14.97
CA PRO A 126 -8.03 6.42 14.17
C PRO A 126 -8.75 7.59 14.87
N GLU A 127 -9.86 7.33 15.57
CA GLU A 127 -10.61 8.36 16.31
C GLU A 127 -9.79 8.94 17.48
N GLU A 128 -9.05 8.08 18.21
CA GLU A 128 -8.22 8.55 19.32
C GLU A 128 -7.06 9.42 18.82
N ILE A 129 -6.42 9.04 17.72
CA ILE A 129 -5.22 9.74 17.22
C ILE A 129 -5.60 10.98 16.39
N PHE A 130 -6.60 10.91 15.50
CA PHE A 130 -6.92 12.02 14.61
C PHE A 130 -7.90 13.02 15.20
N ASP A 131 -8.85 12.58 16.04
CA ASP A 131 -9.90 13.44 16.56
C ASP A 131 -9.66 13.85 18.02
N ASN A 132 -9.02 13.00 18.83
CA ASN A 132 -8.82 13.20 20.26
C ASN A 132 -7.37 12.88 20.70
N PRO A 133 -6.32 13.41 20.05
CA PRO A 133 -4.94 13.11 20.40
C PRO A 133 -4.59 13.59 21.80
N ARG A 134 -3.91 12.76 22.58
CA ARG A 134 -3.50 13.03 23.96
C ARG A 134 -2.17 13.78 24.01
N SER A 135 -1.23 13.41 23.13
CA SER A 135 0.10 14.04 23.08
C SER A 135 0.03 15.43 22.42
N GLU A 136 0.78 16.38 22.98
CA GLU A 136 0.95 17.69 22.35
C GLU A 136 1.71 17.62 21.02
N LYS A 137 2.68 16.70 20.92
CA LYS A 137 3.42 16.49 19.68
C LYS A 137 2.50 15.95 18.57
N THR A 138 1.60 15.00 18.90
CA THR A 138 0.61 14.49 17.94
C THR A 138 -0.32 15.62 17.48
N ARG A 139 -0.82 16.43 18.42
CA ARG A 139 -1.67 17.60 18.09
C ARG A 139 -0.96 18.62 17.19
N ALA A 140 0.29 18.90 17.48
CA ALA A 140 1.09 19.83 16.67
C ALA A 140 1.33 19.30 15.26
N PHE A 141 1.68 18.01 15.14
CA PHE A 141 1.88 17.34 13.87
C PHE A 141 0.61 17.38 13.00
N LEU A 142 -0.54 17.01 13.56
CA LEU A 142 -1.81 16.99 12.83
C LEU A 142 -2.28 18.37 12.39
N ARG A 143 -2.03 19.42 13.18
CA ARG A 143 -2.33 20.81 12.77
C ARG A 143 -1.49 21.22 11.57
N ASN A 144 -0.17 20.98 11.62
CA ASN A 144 0.72 21.31 10.51
C ASN A 144 0.34 20.55 9.22
N ALA A 145 -0.01 19.26 9.34
CA ALA A 145 -0.46 18.47 8.21
C ALA A 145 -1.81 18.94 7.59
N GLN A 146 -2.62 19.70 8.32
CA GLN A 146 -3.86 20.30 7.82
C GLN A 146 -3.64 21.67 7.16
N GLU A 147 -2.55 22.37 7.49
CA GLU A 147 -2.22 23.68 6.92
C GLU A 147 -1.47 23.57 5.57
N GLU A 148 -0.97 22.39 5.22
CA GLU A 148 -0.25 22.14 3.96
C GLU A 148 -1.19 21.80 2.78
N PHE A 149 -2.50 21.76 3.01
CA PHE A 149 -3.54 21.51 2.01
C PHE A 149 -4.63 22.60 2.03
#